data_b9d26583942dd6aefbab3fc647d24eee
#
_entry.id   b9d26583942dd6aefbab3fc647d24eee
#
_cell.length_a   1.000
_cell.length_b   1.000
_cell.length_c   1.000
_cell.angle_alpha   90.00
_cell.angle_beta   90.00
_cell.angle_gamma   90.00
#
_symmetry.space_group_name_H-M   'P 1'
#
loop_
_entity.id
_entity.type
_entity.pdbx_description
1 polymer ?
#
loop_
_entity_poly.entity_id
_entity_poly.type
_entity_poly.pdbx_seq_one_letter_code
_entity_poly.pdbx_strand_id
1 'polypeptide(L)'
;MPEFSVLNALKEAKLLLKKIRKLEKYKIILSLDSKFATTVYSSISLVRPHPKEVIDEADIDNLISQAIWRFFDRNRLKVAQKMDIDDVDVLLSDVRIRGIKLDGHKIVNPIGFKAKAVEIFFSQTFVVRDFMRGFRELLSKDSIALITETGTAMSHILSRALVRDRFFVANLFPNQTSVFLADSGRLSHHDSFDWGENDLTHLLDRYLHIDQATAKSLIQTYANGNASENFSRRFENILAKELQMFANGLESLSENEPMDIYLNPFFLMPPVVFTSRFNSRFQKPLKLLPLSTNLITEKFGYDVQFKKSAQVKNLFSFLAAFLEINFLPQNDKMSHLANRRVRWLVN
;
A
#
# COMPACT_ATOMS: atom_id res chain seq x y z
N MET A 1 -8.77 15.24 16.01
CA MET A 1 -8.41 15.71 14.65
C MET A 1 -8.41 14.63 13.54
N PRO A 2 -8.34 13.32 13.82
CA PRO A 2 -8.51 12.31 12.74
C PRO A 2 -9.87 12.35 12.05
N GLU A 3 -10.96 12.63 12.77
CA GLU A 3 -12.32 12.70 12.19
C GLU A 3 -12.48 13.71 11.06
N PHE A 4 -11.81 14.86 11.14
CA PHE A 4 -11.93 15.91 10.10
C PHE A 4 -11.26 15.48 8.79
N SER A 5 -10.18 14.71 8.85
CA SER A 5 -9.49 14.20 7.67
C SER A 5 -10.27 13.07 6.98
N VAL A 6 -10.90 12.18 7.76
CA VAL A 6 -11.76 11.09 7.25
C VAL A 6 -12.99 11.66 6.55
N LEU A 7 -13.69 12.62 7.17
CA LEU A 7 -14.85 13.26 6.58
C LEU A 7 -14.54 13.99 5.27
N ASN A 8 -13.39 14.66 5.17
CA ASN A 8 -12.99 15.34 3.93
C ASN A 8 -12.63 14.34 2.84
N ALA A 9 -11.87 13.28 3.14
CA ALA A 9 -11.57 12.22 2.18
C ALA A 9 -12.86 11.55 1.65
N LEU A 10 -13.84 11.31 2.52
CA LEU A 10 -15.14 10.77 2.13
C LEU A 10 -15.95 11.74 1.26
N LYS A 11 -15.94 13.03 1.56
CA LYS A 11 -16.61 14.06 0.73
C LYS A 11 -16.01 14.13 -0.67
N GLU A 12 -14.69 14.13 -0.78
CA GLU A 12 -13.99 14.14 -2.07
C GLU A 12 -14.26 12.84 -2.85
N ALA A 13 -14.16 11.68 -2.20
CA ALA A 13 -14.51 10.41 -2.81
C ALA A 13 -15.96 10.41 -3.33
N LYS A 14 -16.91 10.93 -2.55
CA LYS A 14 -18.33 11.07 -2.95
C LYS A 14 -18.49 11.92 -4.19
N LEU A 15 -17.80 13.05 -4.29
CA LEU A 15 -17.84 13.93 -5.46
C LEU A 15 -17.26 13.25 -6.71
N LEU A 16 -16.16 12.52 -6.57
CA LEU A 16 -15.54 11.79 -7.67
C LEU A 16 -16.41 10.64 -8.16
N LEU A 17 -16.95 9.84 -7.24
CA LEU A 17 -17.79 8.68 -7.56
C LEU A 17 -19.11 9.08 -8.23
N LYS A 18 -19.71 10.22 -7.86
CA LYS A 18 -20.92 10.76 -8.53
C LYS A 18 -20.71 11.07 -10.01
N LYS A 19 -19.46 11.30 -10.44
CA LYS A 19 -19.13 11.57 -11.86
C LYS A 19 -19.06 10.28 -12.69
N ILE A 20 -19.01 9.11 -12.06
CA ILE A 20 -18.91 7.82 -12.76
C ILE A 20 -20.32 7.32 -13.06
N ARG A 21 -20.66 7.23 -14.36
CA ARG A 21 -21.94 6.66 -14.80
C ARG A 21 -21.93 5.14 -14.61
N LYS A 22 -23.01 4.59 -14.03
CA LYS A 22 -23.20 3.15 -13.83
C LYS A 22 -22.09 2.55 -12.96
N LEU A 23 -21.79 3.23 -11.85
CA LEU A 23 -20.76 2.80 -10.90
C LEU A 23 -20.98 1.34 -10.42
N GLU A 24 -22.24 0.91 -10.30
CA GLU A 24 -22.64 -0.44 -9.93
C GLU A 24 -22.14 -1.56 -10.86
N LYS A 25 -21.73 -1.22 -12.08
CA LYS A 25 -21.17 -2.18 -13.05
C LYS A 25 -19.66 -2.43 -12.87
N TYR A 26 -19.00 -1.64 -12.02
CA TYR A 26 -17.57 -1.73 -11.82
C TYR A 26 -17.23 -2.43 -10.51
N LYS A 27 -16.18 -3.25 -10.54
CA LYS A 27 -15.54 -3.73 -9.33
C LYS A 27 -14.57 -2.67 -8.83
N ILE A 28 -14.73 -2.27 -7.58
CA ILE A 28 -13.99 -1.17 -6.97
C ILE A 28 -12.88 -1.73 -6.08
N ILE A 29 -11.69 -1.19 -6.22
CA ILE A 29 -10.56 -1.44 -5.36
C ILE A 29 -10.33 -0.19 -4.52
N LEU A 30 -10.34 -0.34 -3.19
CA LEU A 30 -9.99 0.72 -2.27
C LEU A 30 -8.55 0.51 -1.80
N SER A 31 -7.64 1.37 -2.27
CA SER A 31 -6.26 1.43 -1.80
C SER A 31 -6.14 2.60 -0.84
N LEU A 32 -5.91 2.30 0.43
CA LEU A 32 -5.99 3.27 1.53
C LEU A 32 -4.60 3.60 2.04
N ASP A 33 -4.43 4.84 2.48
CA ASP A 33 -3.26 5.26 3.24
C ASP A 33 -3.18 4.54 4.59
N SER A 34 -1.97 4.43 5.15
CA SER A 34 -1.70 3.77 6.43
C SER A 34 -2.40 4.41 7.63
N LYS A 35 -2.90 5.65 7.48
CA LYS A 35 -3.79 6.29 8.48
C LYS A 35 -5.19 5.66 8.53
N PHE A 36 -5.64 5.05 7.44
CA PHE A 36 -6.99 4.47 7.32
C PHE A 36 -7.00 2.96 7.22
N ALA A 37 -5.87 2.36 6.87
CA ALA A 37 -5.70 0.92 6.78
C ALA A 37 -4.30 0.51 7.24
N THR A 38 -4.20 -0.57 7.99
CA THR A 38 -2.92 -1.14 8.40
C THR A 38 -2.92 -2.63 8.15
N THR A 39 -1.87 -3.12 7.50
CA THR A 39 -1.66 -4.55 7.25
C THR A 39 -0.62 -5.12 8.19
N VAL A 40 -0.98 -6.18 8.88
CA VAL A 40 -0.11 -6.89 9.83
C VAL A 40 0.15 -8.29 9.32
N TYR A 41 1.43 -8.68 9.31
CA TYR A 41 1.88 -10.03 8.96
C TYR A 41 2.12 -10.83 10.22
N SER A 42 1.67 -12.08 10.24
CA SER A 42 1.87 -12.98 11.37
C SER A 42 1.84 -14.45 10.97
N SER A 43 2.29 -15.28 11.90
CA SER A 43 2.06 -16.72 11.84
C SER A 43 1.45 -17.20 13.15
N ILE A 44 0.71 -18.30 13.06
CA ILE A 44 0.21 -19.03 14.21
C ILE A 44 0.45 -20.51 14.00
N SER A 45 0.92 -21.16 15.06
CA SER A 45 1.05 -22.62 15.09
C SER A 45 -0.11 -23.20 15.88
N LEU A 46 -0.79 -24.14 15.28
CA LEU A 46 -1.95 -24.84 15.84
C LEU A 46 -1.64 -26.32 15.91
N VAL A 47 -1.83 -26.92 17.10
CA VAL A 47 -1.72 -28.37 17.29
C VAL A 47 -3.07 -29.01 16.96
N ARG A 48 -3.05 -30.02 16.10
CA ARG A 48 -4.27 -30.74 15.72
C ARG A 48 -4.67 -31.73 16.82
N PRO A 49 -5.94 -31.83 17.14
CA PRO A 49 -6.44 -32.83 18.11
C PRO A 49 -6.26 -34.27 17.61
N HIS A 50 -6.35 -34.49 16.30
CA HIS A 50 -6.25 -35.82 15.65
C HIS A 50 -5.10 -35.89 14.65
N PRO A 51 -3.83 -35.96 15.10
CA PRO A 51 -2.65 -35.88 14.21
C PRO A 51 -2.49 -37.08 13.27
N LYS A 52 -3.11 -38.22 13.58
CA LYS A 52 -3.07 -39.43 12.75
C LYS A 52 -4.11 -39.42 11.61
N GLU A 53 -5.11 -38.55 11.69
CA GLU A 53 -6.12 -38.39 10.66
C GLU A 53 -5.63 -37.47 9.55
N VAL A 54 -6.14 -37.71 8.34
CA VAL A 54 -5.84 -36.88 7.16
C VAL A 54 -6.51 -35.53 7.33
N ILE A 55 -5.82 -34.47 6.94
CA ILE A 55 -6.37 -33.12 6.93
C ILE A 55 -7.39 -33.03 5.80
N ASP A 56 -8.63 -32.71 6.12
CA ASP A 56 -9.68 -32.42 5.16
C ASP A 56 -10.02 -30.92 5.04
N GLU A 57 -10.99 -30.57 4.21
CA GLU A 57 -11.42 -29.17 4.01
C GLU A 57 -12.04 -28.56 5.28
N ALA A 58 -12.77 -29.36 6.08
CA ALA A 58 -13.39 -28.89 7.31
C ALA A 58 -12.36 -28.60 8.39
N ASP A 59 -11.33 -29.44 8.51
CA ASP A 59 -10.18 -29.23 9.39
C ASP A 59 -9.49 -27.90 9.06
N ILE A 60 -9.21 -27.68 7.77
CA ILE A 60 -8.54 -26.44 7.33
C ILE A 60 -9.40 -25.21 7.58
N ASP A 61 -10.70 -25.26 7.29
CA ASP A 61 -11.62 -24.16 7.55
C ASP A 61 -11.65 -23.80 9.05
N ASN A 62 -11.68 -24.81 9.92
CA ASN A 62 -11.62 -24.64 11.37
C ASN A 62 -10.28 -24.03 11.84
N LEU A 63 -9.16 -24.55 11.33
CA LEU A 63 -7.82 -24.03 11.67
C LEU A 63 -7.63 -22.58 11.22
N ILE A 64 -8.05 -22.25 10.01
CA ILE A 64 -8.01 -20.88 9.49
C ILE A 64 -8.91 -19.95 10.34
N SER A 65 -10.10 -20.40 10.70
CA SER A 65 -11.02 -19.63 11.55
C SER A 65 -10.41 -19.34 12.91
N GLN A 66 -9.84 -20.35 13.58
CA GLN A 66 -9.15 -20.18 14.86
C GLN A 66 -7.94 -19.24 14.74
N ALA A 67 -7.16 -19.38 13.65
CA ALA A 67 -6.00 -18.53 13.39
C ALA A 67 -6.42 -17.06 13.25
N ILE A 68 -7.46 -16.77 12.46
CA ILE A 68 -7.97 -15.42 12.24
C ILE A 68 -8.42 -14.78 13.56
N TRP A 69 -9.20 -15.50 14.35
CA TRP A 69 -9.72 -14.99 15.62
C TRP A 69 -8.60 -14.71 16.63
N ARG A 70 -7.73 -15.68 16.89
CA ARG A 70 -6.63 -15.52 17.84
C ARG A 70 -5.69 -14.37 17.45
N PHE A 71 -5.50 -14.17 16.15
CA PHE A 71 -4.64 -13.10 15.67
C PHE A 71 -5.34 -11.75 15.71
N PHE A 72 -6.63 -11.69 15.39
CA PHE A 72 -7.45 -10.49 15.51
C PHE A 72 -7.40 -9.95 16.95
N ASP A 73 -7.71 -10.80 17.93
CA ASP A 73 -7.70 -10.40 19.34
C ASP A 73 -6.33 -9.90 19.79
N ARG A 74 -5.26 -10.60 19.38
CA ARG A 74 -3.88 -10.21 19.74
C ARG A 74 -3.45 -8.87 19.17
N ASN A 75 -3.87 -8.54 17.98
CA ASN A 75 -3.34 -7.39 17.25
C ASN A 75 -4.27 -6.18 17.24
N ARG A 76 -5.55 -6.36 17.55
CA ARG A 76 -6.55 -5.28 17.52
C ARG A 76 -6.10 -4.05 18.32
N LEU A 77 -5.67 -4.23 19.57
CA LEU A 77 -5.17 -3.12 20.40
C LEU A 77 -3.92 -2.45 19.82
N LYS A 78 -2.97 -3.24 19.30
CA LYS A 78 -1.76 -2.68 18.68
C LYS A 78 -2.07 -1.89 17.41
N VAL A 79 -3.03 -2.38 16.62
CA VAL A 79 -3.49 -1.69 15.42
C VAL A 79 -4.22 -0.42 15.79
N ALA A 80 -5.09 -0.43 16.80
CA ALA A 80 -5.80 0.73 17.32
C ALA A 80 -4.81 1.82 17.77
N GLN A 81 -3.82 1.45 18.56
CA GLN A 81 -2.75 2.37 18.99
C GLN A 81 -1.97 2.96 17.83
N LYS A 82 -1.62 2.13 16.82
CA LYS A 82 -0.89 2.59 15.63
C LYS A 82 -1.71 3.56 14.78
N MET A 83 -3.02 3.38 14.73
CA MET A 83 -3.93 4.21 13.92
C MET A 83 -4.50 5.38 14.73
N ASP A 84 -4.15 5.52 16.02
CA ASP A 84 -4.66 6.53 16.94
C ASP A 84 -6.20 6.56 16.99
N ILE A 85 -6.80 5.38 17.18
CA ILE A 85 -8.24 5.17 17.29
C ILE A 85 -8.58 4.21 18.45
N ASP A 86 -9.85 4.15 18.82
CA ASP A 86 -10.33 3.15 19.77
C ASP A 86 -10.34 1.75 19.16
N ASP A 87 -10.09 0.74 19.96
CA ASP A 87 -10.01 -0.64 19.51
C ASP A 87 -11.34 -1.16 18.94
N VAL A 88 -12.47 -0.62 19.42
CA VAL A 88 -13.80 -0.94 18.88
C VAL A 88 -14.02 -0.41 17.46
N ASP A 89 -13.22 0.57 17.02
CA ASP A 89 -13.29 1.16 15.70
C ASP A 89 -12.37 0.50 14.68
N VAL A 90 -11.65 -0.54 15.10
CA VAL A 90 -10.84 -1.38 14.21
C VAL A 90 -11.70 -2.46 13.57
N LEU A 91 -11.78 -2.49 12.24
CA LEU A 91 -12.43 -3.54 11.47
C LEU A 91 -11.40 -4.37 10.71
N LEU A 92 -11.55 -5.69 10.73
CA LEU A 92 -10.80 -6.59 9.85
C LEU A 92 -11.44 -6.60 8.46
N SER A 93 -10.72 -6.17 7.44
CA SER A 93 -11.23 -5.96 6.08
C SER A 93 -10.83 -7.07 5.10
N ASP A 94 -9.59 -7.55 5.19
CA ASP A 94 -9.05 -8.58 4.30
C ASP A 94 -8.10 -9.51 5.04
N VAL A 95 -8.09 -10.79 4.66
CA VAL A 95 -7.15 -11.80 5.16
C VAL A 95 -6.59 -12.60 4.00
N ARG A 96 -5.27 -12.72 3.95
CA ARG A 96 -4.58 -13.50 2.93
C ARG A 96 -3.66 -14.53 3.56
N ILE A 97 -3.79 -15.78 3.14
CA ILE A 97 -2.87 -16.84 3.53
C ILE A 97 -1.60 -16.70 2.68
N ARG A 98 -0.46 -16.57 3.34
CA ARG A 98 0.85 -16.37 2.72
C ARG A 98 1.66 -17.67 2.60
N GLY A 99 1.29 -18.64 3.37
CA GLY A 99 1.90 -19.96 3.35
C GLY A 99 1.39 -20.84 4.47
N ILE A 100 1.61 -22.13 4.32
CA ILE A 100 1.28 -23.15 5.32
C ILE A 100 2.49 -24.05 5.50
N LYS A 101 2.77 -24.43 6.75
CA LYS A 101 3.72 -25.49 7.07
C LYS A 101 3.01 -26.59 7.84
N LEU A 102 3.37 -27.83 7.56
CA LEU A 102 2.97 -29.01 8.30
C LEU A 102 4.22 -29.58 8.98
N ASP A 103 4.21 -29.66 10.30
CA ASP A 103 5.33 -30.13 11.11
C ASP A 103 6.68 -29.50 10.70
N GLY A 104 6.65 -28.17 10.39
CA GLY A 104 7.80 -27.38 9.97
C GLY A 104 8.07 -27.36 8.45
N HIS A 105 7.45 -28.24 7.66
CA HIS A 105 7.66 -28.32 6.21
C HIS A 105 6.67 -27.48 5.43
N LYS A 106 7.17 -26.58 4.55
CA LYS A 106 6.32 -25.73 3.70
C LYS A 106 5.55 -26.57 2.69
N ILE A 107 4.25 -26.34 2.61
CA ILE A 107 3.34 -27.03 1.69
C ILE A 107 2.41 -26.05 0.98
N VAL A 108 2.04 -26.37 -0.24
CA VAL A 108 1.11 -25.56 -1.05
C VAL A 108 -0.35 -25.88 -0.69
N ASN A 109 -0.67 -27.16 -0.62
CA ASN A 109 -2.00 -27.64 -0.25
C ASN A 109 -1.90 -28.67 0.88
N PRO A 110 -2.42 -28.39 2.08
CA PRO A 110 -2.34 -29.28 3.23
C PRO A 110 -3.33 -30.44 3.19
N ILE A 111 -4.37 -30.38 2.33
CA ILE A 111 -5.41 -31.41 2.26
C ILE A 111 -4.82 -32.73 1.79
N GLY A 112 -5.20 -33.81 2.44
CA GLY A 112 -4.68 -35.15 2.17
C GLY A 112 -3.43 -35.55 2.95
N PHE A 113 -2.82 -34.63 3.70
CA PHE A 113 -1.65 -34.90 4.52
C PHE A 113 -2.01 -35.15 5.99
N LYS A 114 -1.12 -35.81 6.71
CA LYS A 114 -1.18 -35.98 8.17
C LYS A 114 -0.14 -35.06 8.79
N ALA A 115 -0.50 -34.38 9.87
CA ALA A 115 0.44 -33.55 10.62
C ALA A 115 -0.01 -33.38 12.07
N LYS A 116 0.93 -33.19 12.97
CA LYS A 116 0.71 -32.86 14.38
C LYS A 116 0.46 -31.35 14.53
N ALA A 117 1.25 -30.54 13.85
CA ALA A 117 1.19 -29.10 13.93
C ALA A 117 0.99 -28.47 12.53
N VAL A 118 0.12 -27.49 12.47
CA VAL A 118 -0.11 -26.67 11.27
C VAL A 118 0.28 -25.23 11.61
N GLU A 119 1.26 -24.68 10.91
CA GLU A 119 1.63 -23.27 11.01
C GLU A 119 1.08 -22.54 9.80
N ILE A 120 0.27 -21.50 10.06
CA ILE A 120 -0.36 -20.67 9.02
C ILE A 120 0.27 -19.28 9.07
N PHE A 121 0.82 -18.85 7.94
CA PHE A 121 1.34 -17.50 7.71
C PHE A 121 0.29 -16.70 6.98
N PHE A 122 -0.03 -15.53 7.47
CA PHE A 122 -1.04 -14.69 6.86
C PHE A 122 -0.78 -13.19 7.06
N SER A 123 -1.42 -12.41 6.24
CA SER A 123 -1.56 -10.97 6.41
C SER A 123 -3.02 -10.63 6.68
N GLN A 124 -3.25 -9.69 7.58
CA GLN A 124 -4.56 -9.14 7.90
C GLN A 124 -4.53 -7.64 7.68
N THR A 125 -5.50 -7.12 6.92
CA THR A 125 -5.68 -5.70 6.69
C THR A 125 -6.83 -5.21 7.56
N PHE A 126 -6.53 -4.25 8.41
CA PHE A 126 -7.47 -3.59 9.30
C PHE A 126 -7.77 -2.20 8.75
N VAL A 127 -9.00 -1.72 8.97
CA VAL A 127 -9.48 -0.42 8.51
C VAL A 127 -10.28 0.28 9.60
N VAL A 128 -10.37 1.60 9.51
CA VAL A 128 -11.20 2.42 10.41
C VAL A 128 -12.68 2.19 10.12
N ARG A 129 -13.47 1.89 11.15
CA ARG A 129 -14.91 1.59 11.06
C ARG A 129 -15.71 2.70 10.39
N ASP A 130 -15.53 3.93 10.81
CA ASP A 130 -16.28 5.07 10.31
C ASP A 130 -16.00 5.36 8.85
N PHE A 131 -14.75 5.18 8.43
CA PHE A 131 -14.38 5.27 7.04
C PHE A 131 -15.12 4.23 6.19
N MET A 132 -15.14 2.98 6.66
CA MET A 132 -15.85 1.89 5.97
C MET A 132 -17.36 2.10 5.94
N ARG A 133 -17.96 2.61 7.01
CA ARG A 133 -19.40 2.95 7.06
C ARG A 133 -19.74 3.98 5.99
N GLY A 134 -18.98 5.07 5.90
CA GLY A 134 -19.17 6.11 4.89
C GLY A 134 -19.00 5.58 3.46
N PHE A 135 -18.06 4.67 3.21
CA PHE A 135 -17.93 4.03 1.88
C PHE A 135 -19.10 3.12 1.55
N ARG A 136 -19.62 2.35 2.51
CA ARG A 136 -20.78 1.48 2.29
C ARG A 136 -22.07 2.25 1.99
N GLU A 137 -22.22 3.45 2.52
CA GLU A 137 -23.32 4.36 2.17
C GLU A 137 -23.24 4.89 0.74
N LEU A 138 -22.02 4.93 0.16
CA LEU A 138 -21.76 5.40 -1.18
C LEU A 138 -21.76 4.30 -2.23
N LEU A 139 -21.36 3.11 -1.85
CA LEU A 139 -21.10 1.97 -2.72
C LEU A 139 -21.88 0.76 -2.20
N SER A 140 -22.49 0.00 -3.12
CA SER A 140 -23.02 -1.29 -2.72
C SER A 140 -21.90 -2.22 -2.22
N LYS A 141 -22.18 -3.03 -1.19
CA LYS A 141 -21.22 -3.97 -0.60
C LYS A 141 -20.57 -4.89 -1.65
N ASP A 142 -21.36 -5.29 -2.65
CA ASP A 142 -20.94 -6.24 -3.70
C ASP A 142 -20.05 -5.60 -4.77
N SER A 143 -19.99 -4.27 -4.84
CA SER A 143 -19.11 -3.56 -5.79
C SER A 143 -17.67 -3.46 -5.32
N ILE A 144 -17.40 -3.59 -4.00
CA ILE A 144 -16.05 -3.52 -3.44
C ILE A 144 -15.38 -4.89 -3.57
N ALA A 145 -14.39 -4.98 -4.45
CA ALA A 145 -13.65 -6.22 -4.73
C ALA A 145 -12.47 -6.42 -3.76
N LEU A 146 -11.80 -5.34 -3.36
CA LEU A 146 -10.67 -5.37 -2.44
C LEU A 146 -10.57 -4.07 -1.65
N ILE A 147 -10.19 -4.19 -0.39
CA ILE A 147 -9.73 -3.10 0.44
C ILE A 147 -8.32 -3.45 0.89
N THR A 148 -7.36 -2.61 0.58
CA THR A 148 -5.94 -2.87 0.88
C THR A 148 -5.25 -1.60 1.36
N GLU A 149 -4.26 -1.76 2.21
CA GLU A 149 -3.29 -0.70 2.45
C GLU A 149 -2.40 -0.54 1.21
N THR A 150 -2.17 0.69 0.78
CA THR A 150 -1.49 1.00 -0.50
C THR A 150 -0.14 0.30 -0.64
N GLY A 151 0.61 0.16 0.45
CA GLY A 151 1.91 -0.53 0.43
C GLY A 151 1.83 -2.03 0.20
N THR A 152 0.76 -2.69 0.65
CA THR A 152 0.67 -4.16 0.67
C THR A 152 0.65 -4.77 -0.72
N ALA A 153 -0.19 -4.24 -1.62
CA ALA A 153 -0.25 -4.72 -3.00
C ALA A 153 1.07 -4.50 -3.74
N MET A 154 1.72 -3.35 -3.49
CA MET A 154 3.05 -3.07 -4.06
C MET A 154 4.11 -4.05 -3.57
N SER A 155 4.06 -4.46 -2.31
CA SER A 155 5.05 -5.40 -1.76
C SER A 155 5.10 -6.72 -2.49
N HIS A 156 3.93 -7.28 -2.82
CA HIS A 156 3.86 -8.54 -3.54
C HIS A 156 4.44 -8.45 -4.94
N ILE A 157 4.20 -7.34 -5.61
CA ILE A 157 4.75 -7.09 -6.95
C ILE A 157 6.26 -6.88 -6.85
N LEU A 158 6.70 -6.01 -5.95
CA LEU A 158 8.10 -5.64 -5.81
C LEU A 158 8.97 -6.80 -5.30
N SER A 159 8.50 -7.56 -4.30
CA SER A 159 9.24 -8.73 -3.80
C SER A 159 9.45 -9.83 -4.85
N ARG A 160 8.59 -9.91 -5.87
CA ARG A 160 8.77 -10.82 -6.99
C ARG A 160 9.60 -10.23 -8.13
N ALA A 161 9.53 -8.91 -8.30
CA ALA A 161 10.20 -8.20 -9.39
C ALA A 161 11.65 -7.86 -9.06
N LEU A 162 11.95 -7.58 -7.80
CA LEU A 162 13.27 -7.14 -7.35
C LEU A 162 14.09 -8.30 -6.80
N VAL A 163 15.39 -8.26 -7.06
CA VAL A 163 16.34 -9.27 -6.56
C VAL A 163 16.70 -9.02 -5.09
N ARG A 164 16.44 -7.81 -4.58
CA ARG A 164 16.79 -7.42 -3.21
C ARG A 164 15.69 -7.79 -2.23
N ASP A 165 16.07 -8.41 -1.12
CA ASP A 165 15.15 -8.81 -0.06
C ASP A 165 14.78 -7.65 0.88
N ARG A 166 15.62 -6.59 0.96
CA ARG A 166 15.42 -5.44 1.86
C ARG A 166 15.52 -4.13 1.10
N PHE A 167 14.46 -3.31 1.18
CA PHE A 167 14.36 -1.99 0.56
C PHE A 167 13.23 -1.17 1.18
N PHE A 168 13.24 0.13 0.96
CA PHE A 168 12.11 1.01 1.30
C PHE A 168 11.22 1.30 0.10
N VAL A 169 9.93 1.52 0.39
CA VAL A 169 8.98 2.14 -0.55
C VAL A 169 8.45 3.40 0.10
N ALA A 170 8.69 4.54 -0.52
CA ALA A 170 8.18 5.83 -0.07
C ALA A 170 6.96 6.22 -0.90
N ASN A 171 5.79 6.27 -0.27
CA ASN A 171 4.56 6.78 -0.86
C ASN A 171 4.45 8.28 -0.58
N LEU A 172 4.58 9.08 -1.63
CA LEU A 172 4.52 10.52 -1.55
C LEU A 172 3.09 11.00 -1.76
N PHE A 173 2.41 11.35 -0.69
CA PHE A 173 1.06 11.93 -0.67
C PHE A 173 1.09 13.47 -0.73
N PRO A 174 -0.07 14.13 -0.84
CA PRO A 174 -0.11 15.60 -0.87
C PRO A 174 0.51 16.29 0.33
N ASN A 175 0.31 15.79 1.56
CA ASN A 175 0.74 16.46 2.79
C ASN A 175 1.67 15.60 3.66
N GLN A 176 1.98 14.38 3.25
CA GLN A 176 2.85 13.49 4.02
C GLN A 176 3.54 12.48 3.12
N THR A 177 4.59 11.87 3.63
CA THR A 177 5.26 10.72 3.03
C THR A 177 5.16 9.55 3.99
N SER A 178 4.60 8.43 3.51
CA SER A 178 4.55 7.17 4.26
C SER A 178 5.61 6.22 3.72
N VAL A 179 6.46 5.70 4.60
CA VAL A 179 7.57 4.82 4.25
C VAL A 179 7.26 3.40 4.72
N PHE A 180 7.44 2.46 3.82
CA PHE A 180 7.29 1.04 4.06
C PHE A 180 8.64 0.36 3.97
N LEU A 181 8.92 -0.55 4.90
CA LEU A 181 10.07 -1.44 4.85
C LEU A 181 9.66 -2.77 4.25
N ALA A 182 10.31 -3.14 3.16
CA ALA A 182 10.29 -4.51 2.64
C ALA A 182 11.42 -5.30 3.28
N ASP A 183 11.10 -6.45 3.84
CA ASP A 183 12.05 -7.40 4.40
C ASP A 183 11.55 -8.81 4.17
N SER A 184 12.37 -9.63 3.53
CA SER A 184 12.08 -11.06 3.29
C SER A 184 10.71 -11.30 2.66
N GLY A 185 10.33 -10.46 1.69
CA GLY A 185 9.05 -10.55 0.96
C GLY A 185 7.83 -10.04 1.73
N ARG A 186 8.04 -9.34 2.85
CA ARG A 186 6.99 -8.68 3.65
C ARG A 186 7.18 -7.18 3.55
N LEU A 187 6.12 -6.45 3.27
CA LEU A 187 6.11 -5.00 3.37
C LEU A 187 5.26 -4.60 4.57
N SER A 188 5.84 -3.87 5.48
CA SER A 188 5.13 -3.27 6.60
C SER A 188 5.34 -1.77 6.60
N HIS A 189 4.32 -1.03 7.00
CA HIS A 189 4.47 0.38 7.25
C HIS A 189 5.54 0.57 8.34
N HIS A 190 6.57 1.34 7.99
CA HIS A 190 7.70 1.61 8.87
C HIS A 190 7.41 2.87 9.68
N ASP A 191 7.23 4.01 9.00
CA ASP A 191 6.90 5.29 9.61
C ASP A 191 6.38 6.28 8.56
N SER A 192 6.01 7.50 9.01
CA SER A 192 5.58 8.59 8.13
C SER A 192 6.12 9.92 8.66
N PHE A 193 6.33 10.88 7.77
CA PHE A 193 6.69 12.23 8.15
C PHE A 193 5.88 13.27 7.38
N ASP A 194 5.65 14.41 8.01
CA ASP A 194 4.82 15.51 7.50
C ASP A 194 5.58 16.32 6.44
N TRP A 195 5.74 15.73 5.26
CA TRP A 195 6.20 16.40 4.06
C TRP A 195 5.56 15.72 2.86
N GLY A 196 4.97 16.49 1.95
CA GLY A 196 4.28 15.97 0.80
C GLY A 196 4.38 16.88 -0.44
N GLU A 197 3.66 16.52 -1.50
CA GLU A 197 3.69 17.27 -2.76
C GLU A 197 3.20 18.72 -2.62
N ASN A 198 2.30 18.98 -1.65
CA ASN A 198 1.76 20.33 -1.42
C ASN A 198 2.81 21.28 -0.82
N ASP A 199 3.84 20.80 -0.13
CA ASP A 199 4.90 21.65 0.42
C ASP A 199 5.64 22.39 -0.70
N LEU A 200 5.85 21.70 -1.83
CA LEU A 200 6.44 22.33 -3.02
C LEU A 200 5.52 23.38 -3.63
N THR A 201 4.22 23.12 -3.71
CA THR A 201 3.26 24.09 -4.27
C THR A 201 3.07 25.28 -3.35
N HIS A 202 3.03 25.09 -2.05
CA HIS A 202 2.97 26.16 -1.04
C HIS A 202 4.25 27.01 -1.02
N LEU A 203 5.41 26.38 -1.22
CA LEU A 203 6.66 27.15 -1.36
C LEU A 203 6.59 28.09 -2.56
N LEU A 204 6.15 27.60 -3.72
CA LEU A 204 6.06 28.40 -4.95
C LEU A 204 5.00 29.50 -4.85
N ASP A 205 3.84 29.20 -4.24
CA ASP A 205 2.83 30.21 -3.93
C ASP A 205 3.41 31.35 -3.10
N ARG A 206 4.08 31.02 -1.99
CA ARG A 206 4.70 32.03 -1.10
C ARG A 206 5.84 32.79 -1.74
N TYR A 207 6.68 32.11 -2.55
CA TYR A 207 7.92 32.69 -3.08
C TYR A 207 7.70 33.47 -4.38
N LEU A 208 6.81 32.97 -5.26
CA LEU A 208 6.54 33.56 -6.58
C LEU A 208 5.19 34.29 -6.63
N HIS A 209 4.38 34.24 -5.57
CA HIS A 209 3.04 34.83 -5.51
C HIS A 209 2.13 34.34 -6.65
N ILE A 210 2.18 33.05 -6.94
CA ILE A 210 1.38 32.39 -7.98
C ILE A 210 0.37 31.44 -7.35
N ASP A 211 -0.77 31.25 -8.02
CA ASP A 211 -1.78 30.32 -7.56
C ASP A 211 -1.30 28.85 -7.62
N GLN A 212 -1.96 27.98 -6.85
CA GLN A 212 -1.59 26.56 -6.73
C GLN A 212 -1.66 25.79 -8.07
N ALA A 213 -2.56 26.17 -9.00
CA ALA A 213 -2.67 25.49 -10.29
C ALA A 213 -1.46 25.81 -11.16
N THR A 214 -1.02 27.08 -11.16
CA THR A 214 0.20 27.54 -11.83
C THR A 214 1.43 26.90 -11.20
N ALA A 215 1.53 26.84 -9.87
CA ALA A 215 2.61 26.16 -9.16
C ALA A 215 2.73 24.68 -9.57
N LYS A 216 1.61 23.98 -9.61
CA LYS A 216 1.54 22.58 -10.08
C LYS A 216 2.02 22.43 -11.52
N SER A 217 1.59 23.32 -12.40
CA SER A 217 2.01 23.32 -13.81
C SER A 217 3.52 23.54 -13.96
N LEU A 218 4.10 24.47 -13.20
CA LEU A 218 5.56 24.70 -13.19
C LEU A 218 6.35 23.49 -12.71
N ILE A 219 5.92 22.85 -11.63
CA ILE A 219 6.54 21.61 -11.13
C ILE A 219 6.47 20.52 -12.19
N GLN A 220 5.32 20.37 -12.87
CA GLN A 220 5.16 19.37 -13.93
C GLN A 220 6.07 19.66 -15.14
N THR A 221 6.17 20.92 -15.55
CA THR A 221 7.03 21.34 -16.66
C THR A 221 8.50 21.03 -16.35
N TYR A 222 8.94 21.36 -15.14
CA TYR A 222 10.28 21.03 -14.65
C TYR A 222 10.50 19.52 -14.60
N ALA A 223 9.58 18.77 -14.00
CA ALA A 223 9.68 17.33 -13.82
C ALA A 223 9.69 16.55 -15.16
N ASN A 224 9.00 17.06 -16.16
CA ASN A 224 8.96 16.47 -17.52
C ASN A 224 10.23 16.77 -18.35
N GLY A 225 11.17 17.58 -17.83
CA GLY A 225 12.35 17.98 -18.57
C GLY A 225 12.09 18.95 -19.74
N ASN A 226 10.87 19.52 -19.81
CA ASN A 226 10.45 20.45 -20.89
C ASN A 226 10.88 21.90 -20.63
N ALA A 227 11.61 22.15 -19.54
CA ALA A 227 12.07 23.46 -19.14
C ALA A 227 13.46 23.74 -19.71
N SER A 228 13.76 25.03 -19.99
CA SER A 228 15.11 25.43 -20.36
C SER A 228 16.09 25.21 -19.21
N GLU A 229 17.37 25.04 -19.53
CA GLU A 229 18.40 24.79 -18.53
C GLU A 229 18.50 25.94 -17.49
N ASN A 230 18.39 27.19 -17.95
CA ASN A 230 18.39 28.36 -17.07
C ASN A 230 17.19 28.40 -16.13
N PHE A 231 16.01 28.04 -16.62
CA PHE A 231 14.84 27.88 -15.77
C PHE A 231 15.04 26.75 -14.75
N SER A 232 15.46 25.60 -15.20
CA SER A 232 15.67 24.43 -14.33
C SER A 232 16.61 24.73 -13.18
N ARG A 233 17.75 25.40 -13.45
CA ARG A 233 18.72 25.80 -12.43
C ARG A 233 18.13 26.77 -11.40
N ARG A 234 17.42 27.81 -11.85
CA ARG A 234 16.77 28.76 -10.94
C ARG A 234 15.67 28.09 -10.11
N PHE A 235 14.90 27.23 -10.73
CA PHE A 235 13.80 26.53 -10.09
C PHE A 235 14.31 25.53 -9.03
N GLU A 236 15.40 24.81 -9.32
CA GLU A 236 16.07 23.93 -8.36
C GLU A 236 16.57 24.69 -7.13
N ASN A 237 17.09 25.91 -7.31
CA ASN A 237 17.51 26.74 -6.19
C ASN A 237 16.32 27.15 -5.30
N ILE A 238 15.17 27.44 -5.89
CA ILE A 238 13.94 27.74 -5.13
C ILE A 238 13.49 26.51 -4.34
N LEU A 239 13.49 25.33 -4.98
CA LEU A 239 13.04 24.08 -4.36
C LEU A 239 14.08 23.47 -3.39
N ALA A 240 15.33 23.95 -3.40
CA ALA A 240 16.47 23.29 -2.74
C ALA A 240 16.21 22.97 -1.26
N LYS A 241 15.63 23.92 -0.52
CA LYS A 241 15.36 23.77 0.91
C LYS A 241 14.30 22.68 1.17
N GLU A 242 13.19 22.71 0.44
CA GLU A 242 12.10 21.73 0.61
C GLU A 242 12.55 20.33 0.20
N LEU A 243 13.31 20.22 -0.89
CA LEU A 243 13.87 18.94 -1.32
C LEU A 243 14.89 18.39 -0.30
N GLN A 244 15.64 19.28 0.39
CA GLN A 244 16.53 18.85 1.46
C GLN A 244 15.74 18.37 2.69
N MET A 245 14.62 19.02 3.04
CA MET A 245 13.74 18.57 4.12
C MET A 245 13.18 17.18 3.84
N PHE A 246 12.76 16.92 2.60
CA PHE A 246 12.34 15.60 2.17
C PHE A 246 13.46 14.55 2.28
N ALA A 247 14.67 14.88 1.84
CA ALA A 247 15.84 13.99 1.98
C ALA A 247 16.11 13.66 3.46
N ASN A 248 16.12 14.69 4.33
CA ASN A 248 16.33 14.51 5.77
C ASN A 248 15.24 13.64 6.41
N GLY A 249 13.97 13.80 5.97
CA GLY A 249 12.87 12.94 6.41
C GLY A 249 13.11 11.47 6.07
N LEU A 250 13.55 11.17 4.84
CA LEU A 250 13.89 9.80 4.44
C LEU A 250 15.13 9.27 5.21
N GLU A 251 16.13 10.11 5.43
CA GLU A 251 17.34 9.73 6.18
C GLU A 251 17.06 9.44 7.65
N SER A 252 16.13 10.16 8.28
CA SER A 252 15.77 9.94 9.69
C SER A 252 15.17 8.55 9.94
N LEU A 253 14.54 7.97 8.91
CA LEU A 253 13.91 6.66 8.99
C LEU A 253 14.86 5.50 8.62
N SER A 254 16.03 5.80 8.07
CA SER A 254 16.99 4.80 7.64
C SER A 254 18.09 4.58 8.68
N GLU A 255 18.50 3.32 8.84
CA GLU A 255 19.75 2.97 9.49
C GLU A 255 20.94 3.41 8.61
N ASN A 256 22.20 3.28 9.12
CA ASN A 256 23.39 3.66 8.36
C ASN A 256 23.81 2.63 7.30
N GLU A 257 22.92 1.74 6.91
CA GLU A 257 23.16 0.75 5.87
C GLU A 257 22.76 1.24 4.49
N PRO A 258 23.46 0.81 3.42
CA PRO A 258 23.04 1.09 2.05
C PRO A 258 21.62 0.59 1.77
N MET A 259 20.72 1.48 1.36
CA MET A 259 19.32 1.13 1.15
C MET A 259 18.78 1.75 -0.13
N ASP A 260 18.08 0.94 -0.92
CA ASP A 260 17.30 1.46 -2.05
C ASP A 260 15.92 1.92 -1.54
N ILE A 261 15.49 3.09 -1.99
CA ILE A 261 14.18 3.67 -1.71
C ILE A 261 13.42 3.78 -3.02
N TYR A 262 12.34 3.04 -3.17
CA TYR A 262 11.47 3.13 -4.34
C TYR A 262 10.41 4.20 -4.11
N LEU A 263 10.49 5.29 -4.88
CA LEU A 263 9.54 6.39 -4.78
C LEU A 263 8.28 6.12 -5.59
N ASN A 264 7.15 6.25 -4.94
CA ASN A 264 5.82 6.17 -5.52
C ASN A 264 5.09 7.51 -5.33
N PRO A 265 5.20 8.47 -6.28
CA PRO A 265 4.53 9.76 -6.20
C PRO A 265 3.04 9.61 -6.52
N PHE A 266 2.17 10.31 -5.79
CA PHE A 266 0.72 10.21 -6.01
C PHE A 266 0.19 11.23 -7.03
N PHE A 267 0.77 12.42 -7.15
CA PHE A 267 0.12 13.48 -7.94
C PHE A 267 0.99 14.25 -8.92
N LEU A 268 2.22 14.61 -8.64
CA LEU A 268 2.87 15.68 -9.37
C LEU A 268 4.15 15.34 -10.14
N MET A 269 4.97 14.41 -9.68
CA MET A 269 6.31 14.27 -10.24
C MET A 269 6.52 12.99 -11.03
N PRO A 270 6.96 13.05 -12.29
CA PRO A 270 7.58 11.91 -12.95
C PRO A 270 8.81 11.48 -12.17
N PRO A 271 8.89 10.22 -11.73
CA PRO A 271 9.94 9.76 -10.83
C PRO A 271 11.36 9.96 -11.37
N VAL A 272 11.53 9.86 -12.70
CA VAL A 272 12.86 9.78 -13.34
C VAL A 272 13.69 11.06 -13.18
N VAL A 273 13.09 12.24 -13.43
CA VAL A 273 13.83 13.52 -13.37
C VAL A 273 14.11 13.91 -11.93
N PHE A 274 13.18 13.63 -11.04
CA PHE A 274 13.31 13.90 -9.61
C PHE A 274 14.45 13.07 -8.99
N THR A 275 14.48 11.77 -9.25
CA THR A 275 15.45 10.88 -8.61
C THR A 275 16.89 11.06 -9.07
N SER A 276 17.14 11.39 -10.34
CA SER A 276 18.51 11.54 -10.86
C SER A 276 19.29 12.67 -10.19
N ARG A 277 18.62 13.79 -9.87
CA ARG A 277 19.21 14.95 -9.21
C ARG A 277 19.08 14.96 -7.70
N PHE A 278 18.20 14.13 -7.17
CA PHE A 278 17.87 14.12 -5.77
C PHE A 278 18.90 13.35 -4.93
N ASN A 279 19.44 12.26 -5.48
CA ASN A 279 20.32 11.36 -4.73
C ASN A 279 21.59 12.02 -4.17
N SER A 280 22.07 13.11 -4.79
CA SER A 280 23.21 13.86 -4.27
C SER A 280 22.91 14.64 -2.97
N ARG A 281 21.67 14.71 -2.53
CA ARG A 281 21.26 15.37 -1.29
C ARG A 281 21.40 14.48 -0.06
N PHE A 282 21.46 13.17 -0.25
CA PHE A 282 21.63 12.24 0.85
C PHE A 282 23.05 12.29 1.41
N GLN A 283 23.15 12.33 2.74
CA GLN A 283 24.37 12.15 3.49
C GLN A 283 24.64 10.68 3.81
N LYS A 284 23.56 9.88 3.94
CA LYS A 284 23.61 8.44 4.11
C LYS A 284 23.68 7.72 2.77
N PRO A 285 24.12 6.45 2.74
CA PRO A 285 24.21 5.66 1.50
C PRO A 285 22.82 5.20 0.99
N LEU A 286 21.92 6.17 0.79
CA LEU A 286 20.57 5.95 0.28
C LEU A 286 20.51 6.21 -1.21
N LYS A 287 19.67 5.44 -1.91
CA LYS A 287 19.41 5.64 -3.32
C LYS A 287 17.93 5.68 -3.59
N LEU A 288 17.41 6.83 -4.01
CA LEU A 288 16.03 6.99 -4.44
C LEU A 288 15.91 6.51 -5.90
N LEU A 289 14.97 5.60 -6.12
CA LEU A 289 14.70 4.97 -7.41
C LEU A 289 13.24 5.19 -7.81
N PRO A 290 12.94 5.44 -9.09
CA PRO A 290 11.57 5.57 -9.55
C PRO A 290 10.88 4.21 -9.59
N LEU A 291 9.61 4.16 -9.20
CA LEU A 291 8.72 3.07 -9.55
C LEU A 291 8.16 3.31 -10.95
N SER A 292 8.47 2.40 -11.85
CA SER A 292 8.00 2.43 -13.25
C SER A 292 7.09 1.26 -13.54
N THR A 293 6.05 1.51 -14.35
CA THR A 293 5.17 0.47 -14.89
C THR A 293 5.91 -0.51 -15.79
N ASN A 294 7.05 -0.11 -16.37
CA ASN A 294 7.92 -1.00 -17.14
C ASN A 294 8.38 -2.20 -16.34
N LEU A 295 8.56 -2.04 -15.01
CA LEU A 295 8.90 -3.15 -14.13
C LEU A 295 7.85 -4.28 -14.21
N ILE A 296 6.56 -3.92 -14.36
CA ILE A 296 5.47 -4.89 -14.50
C ILE A 296 5.54 -5.60 -15.84
N THR A 297 5.78 -4.87 -16.93
CA THR A 297 5.96 -5.44 -18.26
C THR A 297 7.15 -6.40 -18.30
N GLU A 298 8.30 -5.98 -17.81
CA GLU A 298 9.54 -6.76 -17.85
C GLU A 298 9.51 -8.04 -17.01
N LYS A 299 8.88 -7.96 -15.83
CA LYS A 299 8.91 -9.07 -14.86
C LYS A 299 7.70 -10.00 -14.90
N PHE A 300 6.57 -9.50 -15.36
CA PHE A 300 5.31 -10.27 -15.37
C PHE A 300 4.76 -10.49 -16.78
N GLY A 301 5.37 -9.89 -17.81
CA GLY A 301 4.96 -10.05 -19.21
C GLY A 301 3.63 -9.37 -19.56
N TYR A 302 3.14 -8.44 -18.72
CA TYR A 302 1.93 -7.68 -18.99
C TYR A 302 2.26 -6.36 -19.68
N ASP A 303 1.70 -6.15 -20.88
CA ASP A 303 1.80 -4.87 -21.57
C ASP A 303 0.79 -3.86 -20.99
N VAL A 304 1.28 -2.70 -20.57
CA VAL A 304 0.47 -1.65 -19.96
C VAL A 304 0.24 -0.55 -20.97
N GLN A 305 -0.97 -0.51 -21.53
CA GLN A 305 -1.37 0.50 -22.50
C GLN A 305 -2.29 1.54 -21.91
N PHE A 306 -1.96 2.82 -22.13
CA PHE A 306 -2.78 3.95 -21.69
C PHE A 306 -3.61 4.50 -22.84
N LYS A 307 -4.88 4.80 -22.56
CA LYS A 307 -5.64 5.67 -23.47
C LYS A 307 -5.06 7.08 -23.41
N LYS A 308 -4.88 7.73 -24.57
CA LYS A 308 -4.31 9.08 -24.70
C LYS A 308 -4.98 10.15 -23.79
N SER A 309 -6.23 9.95 -23.41
CA SER A 309 -6.99 10.83 -22.50
C SER A 309 -6.79 10.55 -21.01
N ALA A 310 -6.08 9.47 -20.65
CA ALA A 310 -5.90 9.11 -19.25
C ALA A 310 -4.73 9.90 -18.64
N GLN A 311 -5.07 10.95 -17.90
CA GLN A 311 -4.09 11.63 -17.03
C GLN A 311 -3.85 10.80 -15.76
N VAL A 312 -3.31 9.60 -15.90
CA VAL A 312 -3.03 8.72 -14.76
C VAL A 312 -1.66 9.07 -14.22
N LYS A 313 -1.63 9.74 -13.09
CA LYS A 313 -0.40 10.29 -12.50
C LYS A 313 0.36 9.30 -11.63
N ASN A 314 -0.34 8.32 -11.03
CA ASN A 314 0.29 7.29 -10.21
C ASN A 314 -0.27 5.91 -10.51
N LEU A 315 0.30 5.28 -11.49
CA LEU A 315 -0.26 4.03 -11.98
C LEU A 315 0.30 2.80 -11.29
N PHE A 316 1.51 2.86 -10.72
CA PHE A 316 2.15 1.66 -10.20
C PHE A 316 1.36 1.03 -9.05
N SER A 317 0.90 1.83 -8.08
CA SER A 317 0.09 1.33 -6.96
C SER A 317 -1.26 0.78 -7.41
N PHE A 318 -1.90 1.41 -8.40
CA PHE A 318 -3.16 0.92 -8.96
C PHE A 318 -2.98 -0.38 -9.73
N LEU A 319 -1.92 -0.47 -10.55
CA LEU A 319 -1.60 -1.71 -11.25
C LEU A 319 -1.24 -2.84 -10.28
N ALA A 320 -0.48 -2.55 -9.24
CA ALA A 320 -0.15 -3.52 -8.21
C ALA A 320 -1.41 -4.08 -7.54
N ALA A 321 -2.35 -3.21 -7.17
CA ALA A 321 -3.62 -3.63 -6.59
C ALA A 321 -4.48 -4.43 -7.58
N PHE A 322 -4.52 -4.03 -8.85
CA PHE A 322 -5.20 -4.76 -9.91
C PHE A 322 -4.61 -6.16 -10.14
N LEU A 323 -3.28 -6.27 -10.18
CA LEU A 323 -2.59 -7.55 -10.34
C LEU A 323 -2.81 -8.46 -9.13
N GLU A 324 -2.82 -7.90 -7.93
CA GLU A 324 -3.09 -8.66 -6.71
C GLU A 324 -4.46 -9.32 -6.73
N ILE A 325 -5.47 -8.66 -7.27
CA ILE A 325 -6.82 -9.22 -7.36
C ILE A 325 -6.97 -10.23 -8.48
N ASN A 326 -6.46 -9.90 -9.67
CA ASN A 326 -6.82 -10.62 -10.87
C ASN A 326 -5.88 -11.78 -11.20
N PHE A 327 -4.62 -11.72 -10.75
CA PHE A 327 -3.59 -12.63 -11.23
C PHE A 327 -2.85 -13.39 -10.11
N LEU A 328 -2.74 -12.84 -8.90
CA LEU A 328 -1.98 -13.48 -7.85
C LEU A 328 -2.77 -14.55 -7.06
N PRO A 329 -4.08 -14.41 -6.83
CA PRO A 329 -4.83 -15.34 -5.99
C PRO A 329 -5.77 -16.28 -6.73
N GLN A 330 -5.72 -16.40 -8.08
CA GLN A 330 -6.69 -17.19 -8.85
C GLN A 330 -6.78 -18.67 -8.43
N ASN A 331 -5.78 -19.19 -7.74
CA ASN A 331 -5.76 -20.57 -7.23
C ASN A 331 -5.68 -20.65 -5.69
N ASP A 332 -5.83 -19.55 -4.98
CA ASP A 332 -5.71 -19.55 -3.52
C ASP A 332 -7.04 -19.84 -2.84
N LYS A 333 -7.47 -21.10 -2.87
CA LYS A 333 -8.66 -21.58 -2.16
C LYS A 333 -8.62 -21.22 -0.67
N MET A 334 -7.44 -21.22 -0.06
CA MET A 334 -7.26 -20.95 1.37
C MET A 334 -7.55 -19.49 1.71
N SER A 335 -7.07 -18.53 0.89
CA SER A 335 -7.41 -17.12 1.08
C SER A 335 -8.89 -16.83 0.83
N HIS A 336 -9.55 -17.54 -0.09
CA HIS A 336 -10.99 -17.44 -0.28
C HIS A 336 -11.77 -17.92 0.95
N LEU A 337 -11.37 -19.04 1.56
CA LEU A 337 -11.93 -19.51 2.82
C LEU A 337 -11.74 -18.49 3.94
N ALA A 338 -10.52 -17.96 4.07
CA ALA A 338 -10.19 -16.94 5.06
C ALA A 338 -11.08 -15.69 4.91
N ASN A 339 -11.21 -15.15 3.68
CA ASN A 339 -12.02 -13.96 3.41
C ASN A 339 -13.53 -14.20 3.61
N ARG A 340 -14.00 -15.41 3.35
CA ARG A 340 -15.39 -15.77 3.66
C ARG A 340 -15.68 -15.63 5.17
N ARG A 341 -14.73 -16.01 6.03
CA ARG A 341 -14.85 -15.86 7.48
C ARG A 341 -14.79 -14.41 7.94
N VAL A 342 -13.94 -13.59 7.32
CA VAL A 342 -13.87 -12.13 7.61
C VAL A 342 -15.22 -11.46 7.40
N ARG A 343 -15.98 -11.82 6.38
CA ARG A 343 -17.32 -11.25 6.12
C ARG A 343 -18.29 -11.43 7.28
N TRP A 344 -18.10 -12.44 8.13
CA TRP A 344 -18.92 -12.66 9.34
C TRP A 344 -18.48 -11.78 10.51
N LEU A 345 -17.23 -11.29 10.51
CA LEU A 345 -16.68 -10.40 11.55
C LEU A 345 -17.02 -8.93 11.33
N VAL A 346 -17.40 -8.57 10.12
CA VAL A 346 -17.63 -7.19 9.68
C VAL A 346 -19.11 -6.82 9.64
N ASN A 347 -20.00 -7.80 9.85
CA ASN A 347 -21.44 -7.58 10.02
C ASN A 347 -21.75 -7.39 11.49
#